data_69e925316d5c07e2b4cd2679bd8a4224
#
_entry.id   69e925316d5c07e2b4cd2679bd8a4224
#
_cell.length_a   1.000
_cell.length_b   1.000
_cell.length_c   1.000
_cell.angle_alpha   90.00
_cell.angle_beta   90.00
_cell.angle_gamma   90.00
#
_symmetry.space_group_name_H-M   'P 1'
#
loop_
_entity.id
_entity.type
_entity.pdbx_description
1 polymer ?
#
loop_
_entity_poly.entity_id
_entity_poly.type
_entity_poly.pdbx_seq_one_letter_code
_entity_poly.pdbx_strand_id
1 'polypeptide(L)'
;MEDLQSMINRLCPDGVEYKPLSEVGTFTRGRRFVRADIVNEGYPCIHYGDLYTYYGLSATETRTFISPELASKLRFAEKNDVIIVGAGENDEDIGIGLAWLGDSSPAVHDASYIFKHHENPKYISYFLRSHDYHQQIKKSVSSGKICSISADGIGKAIMPVPPVDIQNRIVDILDSFIDYTEKLKAELSAELEARQKQYEFYRDKLLSFNNISGGGMI
;
A
#
# COMPACT_ATOMS: atom_id res chain seq x y z
N MET A 1 -6.10 26.59 8.96
CA MET A 1 -6.48 25.55 7.95
C MET A 1 -7.89 25.11 8.33
N GLU A 2 -8.82 25.08 7.38
CA GLU A 2 -10.20 24.63 7.61
C GLU A 2 -10.18 23.16 8.07
N ASP A 3 -10.97 22.83 9.09
CA ASP A 3 -11.09 21.44 9.54
C ASP A 3 -11.95 20.61 8.59
N LEU A 4 -11.74 19.28 8.61
CA LEU A 4 -12.41 18.37 7.68
C LEU A 4 -13.94 18.42 7.81
N GLN A 5 -14.49 18.55 9.02
CA GLN A 5 -15.94 18.58 9.24
C GLN A 5 -16.58 19.82 8.62
N SER A 6 -15.93 20.98 8.74
CA SER A 6 -16.36 22.23 8.11
C SER A 6 -16.34 22.13 6.59
N MET A 7 -15.31 21.51 6.01
CA MET A 7 -15.24 21.23 4.56
C MET A 7 -16.40 20.33 4.10
N ILE A 8 -16.68 19.25 4.82
CA ILE A 8 -17.76 18.32 4.49
C ILE A 8 -19.11 19.04 4.54
N ASN A 9 -19.39 19.80 5.60
CA ASN A 9 -20.64 20.55 5.74
C ASN A 9 -20.87 21.56 4.62
N ARG A 10 -19.78 22.19 4.14
CA ARG A 10 -19.85 23.20 3.07
C ARG A 10 -19.94 22.59 1.67
N LEU A 11 -19.17 21.54 1.38
CA LEU A 11 -19.03 20.96 0.04
C LEU A 11 -20.00 19.79 -0.20
N CYS A 12 -20.54 19.19 0.85
CA CYS A 12 -21.48 18.07 0.80
C CYS A 12 -22.68 18.36 1.70
N PRO A 13 -23.45 19.44 1.49
CA PRO A 13 -24.58 19.82 2.37
C PRO A 13 -25.66 18.74 2.43
N ASP A 14 -25.82 17.97 1.35
CA ASP A 14 -26.77 16.86 1.23
C ASP A 14 -26.15 15.48 1.55
N GLY A 15 -24.92 15.47 2.10
CA GLY A 15 -24.15 14.27 2.37
C GLY A 15 -23.17 13.91 1.25
N VAL A 16 -22.30 12.91 1.52
CA VAL A 16 -21.33 12.40 0.55
C VAL A 16 -22.03 11.37 -0.35
N GLU A 17 -21.79 11.46 -1.65
CA GLU A 17 -22.28 10.50 -2.63
C GLU A 17 -21.51 9.17 -2.49
N TYR A 18 -22.22 8.04 -2.64
CA TYR A 18 -21.66 6.69 -2.63
C TYR A 18 -21.86 6.04 -3.98
N LYS A 19 -20.78 5.51 -4.58
CA LYS A 19 -20.82 4.86 -5.90
C LYS A 19 -20.13 3.49 -5.87
N PRO A 20 -20.63 2.53 -6.67
CA PRO A 20 -19.85 1.32 -6.95
C PRO A 20 -18.56 1.71 -7.68
N LEU A 21 -17.46 1.01 -7.38
CA LEU A 21 -16.17 1.27 -8.04
C LEU A 21 -16.24 1.17 -9.57
N SER A 22 -17.16 0.36 -10.10
CA SER A 22 -17.43 0.26 -11.54
C SER A 22 -17.99 1.54 -12.18
N GLU A 23 -18.55 2.45 -11.38
CA GLU A 23 -19.00 3.77 -11.83
C GLU A 23 -17.94 4.86 -11.60
N VAL A 24 -16.97 4.62 -10.71
CA VAL A 24 -15.86 5.54 -10.42
C VAL A 24 -14.77 5.44 -11.48
N GLY A 25 -14.57 4.26 -12.07
CA GLY A 25 -13.51 4.05 -13.04
C GLY A 25 -13.61 2.73 -13.80
N THR A 26 -12.57 2.43 -14.56
CA THR A 26 -12.51 1.25 -15.44
C THR A 26 -11.37 0.33 -15.03
N PHE A 27 -11.63 -0.98 -15.04
CA PHE A 27 -10.65 -2.01 -14.72
C PHE A 27 -10.08 -2.63 -15.98
N THR A 28 -8.76 -2.67 -16.10
CA THR A 28 -8.05 -3.39 -17.15
C THR A 28 -7.13 -4.41 -16.51
N ARG A 29 -7.37 -5.70 -16.77
CA ARG A 29 -6.49 -6.77 -16.27
C ARG A 29 -5.11 -6.63 -16.91
N GLY A 30 -4.02 -6.77 -16.13
CA GLY A 30 -2.65 -6.83 -16.62
C GLY A 30 -2.42 -7.99 -17.61
N ARG A 31 -1.19 -8.19 -18.05
CA ARG A 31 -0.80 -9.33 -18.90
C ARG A 31 0.31 -10.13 -18.27
N ARG A 32 0.29 -11.45 -18.57
CA ARG A 32 1.18 -12.43 -17.97
C ARG A 32 2.63 -12.20 -18.36
N PHE A 33 3.50 -12.18 -17.37
CA PHE A 33 4.91 -12.46 -17.40
C PHE A 33 5.26 -13.26 -16.14
N VAL A 34 6.39 -13.92 -16.09
CA VAL A 34 6.74 -14.79 -14.96
C VAL A 34 7.98 -14.23 -14.24
N ARG A 35 8.25 -14.74 -13.06
CA ARG A 35 9.39 -14.27 -12.25
C ARG A 35 10.74 -14.47 -12.96
N ALA A 36 10.84 -15.46 -13.85
CA ALA A 36 12.03 -15.70 -14.67
C ALA A 36 12.23 -14.64 -15.78
N ASP A 37 11.21 -13.85 -16.10
CA ASP A 37 11.30 -12.75 -17.08
C ASP A 37 11.86 -11.45 -16.45
N ILE A 38 11.97 -11.42 -15.11
CA ILE A 38 12.47 -10.26 -14.37
C ILE A 38 13.99 -10.16 -14.57
N VAL A 39 14.44 -8.97 -14.94
CA VAL A 39 15.84 -8.61 -15.17
C VAL A 39 16.26 -7.46 -14.25
N ASN A 40 17.57 -7.23 -14.13
CA ASN A 40 18.10 -6.17 -13.26
C ASN A 40 17.89 -4.77 -13.85
N GLU A 41 17.86 -4.66 -15.17
CA GLU A 41 17.69 -3.40 -15.89
C GLU A 41 16.80 -3.63 -17.13
N GLY A 42 15.96 -2.67 -17.48
CA GLY A 42 15.09 -2.79 -18.66
C GLY A 42 13.85 -1.92 -18.54
N TYR A 43 12.73 -2.43 -18.99
CA TYR A 43 11.43 -1.75 -18.93
C TYR A 43 10.80 -1.95 -17.54
N PRO A 44 10.31 -0.88 -16.88
CA PRO A 44 9.73 -0.98 -15.54
C PRO A 44 8.50 -1.89 -15.52
N CYS A 45 8.39 -2.73 -14.50
CA CYS A 45 7.23 -3.59 -14.31
C CYS A 45 6.86 -3.74 -12.83
N ILE A 46 5.61 -4.12 -12.58
CA ILE A 46 5.07 -4.42 -11.25
C ILE A 46 4.55 -5.85 -11.26
N HIS A 47 5.24 -6.72 -10.53
CA HIS A 47 4.79 -8.08 -10.28
C HIS A 47 3.77 -8.09 -9.12
N TYR A 48 2.72 -8.91 -9.21
CA TYR A 48 1.62 -8.92 -8.23
C TYR A 48 2.10 -9.15 -6.79
N GLY A 49 3.11 -10.01 -6.59
CA GLY A 49 3.67 -10.27 -5.27
C GLY A 49 4.32 -9.05 -4.63
N ASP A 50 4.90 -8.14 -5.42
CA ASP A 50 5.52 -6.94 -4.90
C ASP A 50 4.49 -5.94 -4.35
N LEU A 51 3.22 -6.01 -4.79
CA LEU A 51 2.15 -5.11 -4.33
C LEU A 51 1.87 -5.22 -2.82
N TYR A 52 1.99 -6.41 -2.26
CA TYR A 52 1.73 -6.65 -0.83
C TYR A 52 2.98 -6.98 -0.01
N THR A 53 4.13 -7.27 -0.65
CA THR A 53 5.37 -7.56 0.08
C THR A 53 6.36 -6.41 0.12
N TYR A 54 6.33 -5.51 -0.85
CA TYR A 54 7.32 -4.45 -1.02
C TYR A 54 6.70 -3.05 -1.06
N TYR A 55 5.68 -2.86 -1.91
CA TYR A 55 5.04 -1.55 -2.05
C TYR A 55 4.08 -1.26 -0.90
N GLY A 56 4.08 0.00 -0.47
CA GLY A 56 3.09 0.51 0.49
C GLY A 56 1.80 0.96 -0.19
N LEU A 57 1.28 2.10 0.25
CA LEU A 57 0.08 2.73 -0.28
C LEU A 57 0.26 3.29 -1.69
N SER A 58 1.44 3.84 -1.97
CA SER A 58 1.80 4.48 -3.25
C SER A 58 3.26 4.24 -3.59
N ALA A 59 3.60 4.37 -4.88
CA ALA A 59 4.97 4.32 -5.37
C ALA A 59 5.19 5.27 -6.54
N THR A 60 6.42 5.74 -6.70
CA THR A 60 6.88 6.58 -7.81
C THR A 60 7.87 5.86 -8.72
N GLU A 61 8.46 4.76 -8.23
CA GLU A 61 9.47 3.97 -8.94
C GLU A 61 9.17 2.48 -8.83
N THR A 62 9.60 1.70 -9.82
CA THR A 62 9.48 0.25 -9.80
C THR A 62 10.76 -0.39 -9.25
N ARG A 63 10.57 -1.51 -8.56
CA ARG A 63 11.67 -2.34 -8.06
C ARG A 63 12.19 -3.30 -9.12
N THR A 64 11.35 -3.68 -10.09
CA THR A 64 11.60 -4.78 -11.03
C THR A 64 11.46 -4.31 -12.46
N PHE A 65 12.19 -4.99 -13.36
CA PHE A 65 12.26 -4.67 -14.78
C PHE A 65 12.10 -5.94 -15.60
N ILE A 66 11.70 -5.78 -16.87
CA ILE A 66 11.60 -6.85 -17.88
C ILE A 66 12.28 -6.40 -19.17
N SER A 67 12.50 -7.33 -20.11
CA SER A 67 13.06 -6.96 -21.41
C SER A 67 12.10 -6.05 -22.19
N PRO A 68 12.61 -5.09 -23.01
CA PRO A 68 11.79 -4.25 -23.86
C PRO A 68 10.92 -5.04 -24.86
N GLU A 69 11.43 -6.17 -25.38
CA GLU A 69 10.69 -7.03 -26.30
C GLU A 69 9.44 -7.63 -25.64
N LEU A 70 9.56 -8.07 -24.39
CA LEU A 70 8.43 -8.57 -23.61
C LEU A 70 7.47 -7.44 -23.29
N ALA A 71 7.98 -6.29 -22.85
CA ALA A 71 7.18 -5.12 -22.51
C ALA A 71 6.22 -4.73 -23.63
N SER A 72 6.65 -4.77 -24.91
CA SER A 72 5.83 -4.41 -26.07
C SER A 72 4.49 -5.16 -26.18
N LYS A 73 4.35 -6.30 -25.48
CA LYS A 73 3.16 -7.17 -25.50
C LYS A 73 2.29 -7.02 -24.26
N LEU A 74 2.69 -6.18 -23.29
CA LEU A 74 2.04 -6.08 -22.00
C LEU A 74 1.05 -4.89 -21.93
N ARG A 75 0.51 -4.66 -20.76
CA ARG A 75 -0.38 -3.53 -20.42
C ARG A 75 0.26 -2.69 -19.33
N PHE A 76 0.07 -1.39 -19.41
CA PHE A 76 0.79 -0.42 -18.63
C PHE A 76 -0.17 0.36 -17.74
N ALA A 77 0.25 0.62 -16.50
CA ALA A 77 -0.35 1.64 -15.68
C ALA A 77 0.24 3.01 -16.04
N GLU A 78 -0.57 4.05 -15.96
CA GLU A 78 -0.17 5.43 -16.14
C GLU A 78 -0.14 6.14 -14.79
N LYS A 79 0.49 7.31 -14.74
CA LYS A 79 0.48 8.16 -13.54
C LYS A 79 -0.95 8.41 -13.08
N ASN A 80 -1.19 8.26 -11.78
CA ASN A 80 -2.48 8.33 -11.09
C ASN A 80 -3.42 7.14 -11.29
N ASP A 81 -3.03 6.09 -12.01
CA ASP A 81 -3.77 4.82 -11.96
C ASP A 81 -3.57 4.14 -10.59
N VAL A 82 -4.52 3.30 -10.20
CA VAL A 82 -4.37 2.41 -9.06
C VAL A 82 -4.24 0.97 -9.53
N ILE A 83 -3.19 0.27 -9.08
CA ILE A 83 -2.93 -1.12 -9.41
C ILE A 83 -3.48 -1.99 -8.28
N ILE A 84 -4.44 -2.87 -8.59
CA ILE A 84 -5.19 -3.65 -7.60
C ILE A 84 -4.83 -5.12 -7.71
N VAL A 85 -4.55 -5.76 -6.56
CA VAL A 85 -4.27 -7.20 -6.49
C VAL A 85 -5.55 -7.99 -6.82
N GLY A 86 -5.50 -8.75 -7.90
CA GLY A 86 -6.62 -9.60 -8.35
C GLY A 86 -6.47 -11.06 -7.97
N ALA A 87 -5.23 -11.54 -7.71
CA ALA A 87 -4.97 -12.92 -7.28
C ALA A 87 -3.71 -12.99 -6.41
N GLY A 88 -3.70 -13.86 -5.39
CA GLY A 88 -2.62 -14.04 -4.43
C GLY A 88 -2.79 -15.29 -3.58
N GLU A 89 -1.85 -15.54 -2.68
CA GLU A 89 -1.85 -16.71 -1.81
C GLU A 89 -2.79 -16.54 -0.61
N ASN A 90 -2.93 -15.30 -0.10
CA ASN A 90 -3.78 -14.98 1.04
C ASN A 90 -4.98 -14.16 0.60
N ASP A 91 -6.12 -14.39 1.20
CA ASP A 91 -7.35 -13.63 0.94
C ASP A 91 -7.28 -12.18 1.43
N GLU A 92 -6.50 -11.91 2.47
CA GLU A 92 -6.27 -10.56 3.00
C GLU A 92 -5.53 -9.64 2.03
N ASP A 93 -4.71 -10.19 1.12
CA ASP A 93 -3.97 -9.44 0.11
C ASP A 93 -4.84 -9.09 -1.11
N ILE A 94 -5.96 -9.80 -1.30
CA ILE A 94 -6.84 -9.61 -2.47
C ILE A 94 -7.58 -8.28 -2.38
N GLY A 95 -7.54 -7.53 -3.47
CA GLY A 95 -8.21 -6.23 -3.56
C GLY A 95 -7.36 -5.04 -3.07
N ILE A 96 -6.20 -5.27 -2.46
CA ILE A 96 -5.30 -4.18 -2.04
C ILE A 96 -4.87 -3.37 -3.27
N GLY A 97 -4.89 -2.03 -3.12
CA GLY A 97 -4.49 -1.07 -4.15
C GLY A 97 -3.13 -0.42 -3.90
N LEU A 98 -2.40 -0.16 -4.99
CA LEU A 98 -1.19 0.67 -5.05
C LEU A 98 -1.46 1.89 -5.93
N ALA A 99 -1.42 3.10 -5.39
CA ALA A 99 -1.47 4.32 -6.17
C ALA A 99 -0.15 4.53 -6.92
N TRP A 100 -0.18 4.52 -8.26
CA TRP A 100 0.99 4.78 -9.07
C TRP A 100 1.16 6.29 -9.30
N LEU A 101 2.23 6.88 -8.76
CA LEU A 101 2.49 8.31 -8.81
C LEU A 101 3.74 8.67 -9.64
N GLY A 102 4.43 7.64 -10.17
CA GLY A 102 5.63 7.82 -11.00
C GLY A 102 5.32 8.34 -12.40
N ASP A 103 6.34 8.90 -13.04
CA ASP A 103 6.24 9.41 -14.41
C ASP A 103 6.45 8.31 -15.47
N SER A 104 6.96 7.14 -15.08
CA SER A 104 7.06 5.96 -15.94
C SER A 104 5.72 5.22 -16.03
N SER A 105 5.54 4.42 -17.09
CA SER A 105 4.35 3.57 -17.28
C SER A 105 4.74 2.10 -17.09
N PRO A 106 4.71 1.54 -15.88
CA PRO A 106 5.12 0.18 -15.63
C PRO A 106 4.16 -0.84 -16.23
N ALA A 107 4.74 -1.94 -16.74
CA ALA A 107 3.98 -3.11 -17.15
C ALA A 107 3.37 -3.82 -15.92
N VAL A 108 2.10 -4.20 -15.99
CA VAL A 108 1.36 -4.80 -14.87
C VAL A 108 1.07 -6.27 -15.13
N HIS A 109 1.36 -7.12 -14.14
CA HIS A 109 1.14 -8.57 -14.18
C HIS A 109 -0.36 -8.92 -14.23
N ASP A 110 -0.70 -10.07 -14.85
CA ASP A 110 -2.09 -10.52 -15.07
C ASP A 110 -2.84 -10.96 -13.80
N ALA A 111 -2.16 -11.12 -12.68
CA ALA A 111 -2.78 -11.31 -11.37
C ALA A 111 -3.26 -9.97 -10.74
N SER A 112 -3.17 -8.86 -11.47
CA SER A 112 -3.55 -7.53 -11.01
C SER A 112 -4.40 -6.80 -12.05
N TYR A 113 -5.11 -5.78 -11.59
CA TYR A 113 -5.90 -4.88 -12.41
C TYR A 113 -5.33 -3.47 -12.36
N ILE A 114 -5.33 -2.79 -13.50
CA ILE A 114 -5.10 -1.35 -13.63
C ILE A 114 -6.48 -0.68 -13.52
N PHE A 115 -6.66 0.16 -12.55
CA PHE A 115 -7.89 0.91 -12.33
C PHE A 115 -7.67 2.37 -12.71
N LYS A 116 -8.28 2.79 -13.82
CA LYS A 116 -8.26 4.16 -14.35
C LYS A 116 -9.47 4.93 -13.83
N HIS A 117 -9.23 6.09 -13.25
CA HIS A 117 -10.25 6.93 -12.61
C HIS A 117 -9.84 8.41 -12.65
N HIS A 118 -10.68 9.31 -12.08
CA HIS A 118 -10.41 10.75 -11.99
C HIS A 118 -10.27 11.26 -10.54
N GLU A 119 -10.37 10.37 -9.57
CA GLU A 119 -10.30 10.66 -8.14
C GLU A 119 -8.82 10.76 -7.67
N ASN A 120 -8.60 11.18 -6.42
CA ASN A 120 -7.26 11.12 -5.84
C ASN A 120 -6.80 9.65 -5.72
N PRO A 121 -5.68 9.24 -6.35
CA PRO A 121 -5.24 7.85 -6.37
C PRO A 121 -4.88 7.30 -4.98
N LYS A 122 -4.31 8.13 -4.09
CA LYS A 122 -4.03 7.72 -2.71
C LYS A 122 -5.32 7.54 -1.91
N TYR A 123 -6.33 8.39 -2.12
CA TYR A 123 -7.64 8.23 -1.50
C TYR A 123 -8.28 6.87 -1.84
N ILE A 124 -8.26 6.50 -3.12
CA ILE A 124 -8.73 5.18 -3.56
C ILE A 124 -7.88 4.08 -2.92
N SER A 125 -6.55 4.20 -2.93
CA SER A 125 -5.66 3.21 -2.35
C SER A 125 -5.90 3.02 -0.84
N TYR A 126 -6.22 4.09 -0.09
CA TYR A 126 -6.65 4.01 1.31
C TYR A 126 -7.98 3.29 1.46
N PHE A 127 -8.97 3.64 0.62
CA PHE A 127 -10.27 2.95 0.64
C PHE A 127 -10.10 1.45 0.39
N LEU A 128 -9.31 1.05 -0.60
CA LEU A 128 -9.03 -0.35 -0.94
C LEU A 128 -8.26 -1.13 0.15
N ARG A 129 -7.81 -0.46 1.21
CA ARG A 129 -7.20 -1.06 2.40
C ARG A 129 -8.09 -0.97 3.63
N SER A 130 -9.28 -0.39 3.51
CA SER A 130 -10.22 -0.24 4.62
C SER A 130 -10.90 -1.56 4.97
N HIS A 131 -11.26 -1.71 6.24
CA HIS A 131 -12.01 -2.87 6.72
C HIS A 131 -13.35 -3.01 5.98
N ASP A 132 -14.07 -1.90 5.79
CA ASP A 132 -15.38 -1.89 5.13
C ASP A 132 -15.29 -2.40 3.69
N TYR A 133 -14.29 -1.96 2.92
CA TYR A 133 -14.07 -2.46 1.57
C TYR A 133 -13.82 -3.97 1.56
N HIS A 134 -12.92 -4.48 2.42
CA HIS A 134 -12.64 -5.92 2.48
C HIS A 134 -13.86 -6.74 2.89
N GLN A 135 -14.72 -6.24 3.77
CA GLN A 135 -16.00 -6.90 4.08
C GLN A 135 -16.95 -6.95 2.87
N GLN A 136 -16.97 -5.88 2.05
CA GLN A 136 -17.82 -5.84 0.85
C GLN A 136 -17.38 -6.86 -0.20
N ILE A 137 -16.07 -6.98 -0.47
CA ILE A 137 -15.55 -7.89 -1.52
C ILE A 137 -15.43 -9.33 -1.07
N LYS A 138 -15.47 -9.62 0.24
CA LYS A 138 -15.25 -10.96 0.82
C LYS A 138 -16.04 -12.08 0.14
N LYS A 139 -17.31 -11.83 -0.19
CA LYS A 139 -18.17 -12.81 -0.86
C LYS A 139 -17.81 -13.05 -2.33
N SER A 140 -17.06 -12.13 -2.93
CA SER A 140 -16.62 -12.19 -4.33
C SER A 140 -15.23 -12.80 -4.48
N VAL A 141 -14.49 -12.98 -3.38
CA VAL A 141 -13.18 -13.64 -3.37
C VAL A 141 -13.39 -15.15 -3.42
N SER A 142 -12.81 -15.80 -4.43
CA SER A 142 -12.76 -17.26 -4.50
C SER A 142 -11.61 -17.76 -3.62
N SER A 143 -11.90 -18.69 -2.71
CA SER A 143 -10.92 -19.29 -1.81
C SER A 143 -10.41 -20.61 -2.40
N GLY A 144 -9.10 -20.87 -2.29
CA GLY A 144 -8.44 -22.09 -2.77
C GLY A 144 -6.94 -22.03 -2.52
N LYS A 145 -6.15 -22.82 -3.25
CA LYS A 145 -4.68 -22.70 -3.23
C LYS A 145 -4.19 -21.33 -3.69
N ILE A 146 -4.97 -20.67 -4.55
CA ILE A 146 -4.81 -19.28 -4.98
C ILE A 146 -6.17 -18.61 -4.78
N CYS A 147 -6.20 -17.55 -3.99
CA CYS A 147 -7.35 -16.69 -3.85
C CYS A 147 -7.42 -15.71 -5.03
N SER A 148 -8.62 -15.38 -5.50
CA SER A 148 -8.76 -14.43 -6.60
C SER A 148 -10.10 -13.72 -6.59
N ILE A 149 -10.13 -12.53 -7.19
CA ILE A 149 -11.34 -11.74 -7.39
C ILE A 149 -11.40 -11.26 -8.85
N SER A 150 -12.59 -11.19 -9.41
CA SER A 150 -12.81 -10.61 -10.73
C SER A 150 -12.94 -9.08 -10.68
N ALA A 151 -12.72 -8.41 -11.82
CA ALA A 151 -12.99 -6.97 -11.94
C ALA A 151 -14.44 -6.61 -11.55
N ASP A 152 -15.40 -7.45 -11.92
CA ASP A 152 -16.82 -7.31 -11.54
C ASP A 152 -17.01 -7.43 -10.02
N GLY A 153 -16.28 -8.35 -9.37
CA GLY A 153 -16.31 -8.50 -7.92
C GLY A 153 -15.77 -7.27 -7.17
N ILE A 154 -14.68 -6.68 -7.65
CA ILE A 154 -14.11 -5.42 -7.12
C ILE A 154 -15.07 -4.26 -7.42
N GLY A 155 -15.60 -4.19 -8.64
CA GLY A 155 -16.43 -3.10 -9.12
C GLY A 155 -17.77 -2.93 -8.38
N LYS A 156 -18.24 -3.97 -7.70
CA LYS A 156 -19.47 -3.91 -6.87
C LYS A 156 -19.27 -3.23 -5.53
N ALA A 157 -18.06 -3.06 -5.06
CA ALA A 157 -17.80 -2.40 -3.79
C ALA A 157 -18.20 -0.92 -3.86
N ILE A 158 -18.94 -0.48 -2.86
CA ILE A 158 -19.48 0.89 -2.75
C ILE A 158 -18.46 1.76 -2.02
N MET A 159 -18.04 2.84 -2.66
CA MET A 159 -17.07 3.80 -2.14
C MET A 159 -17.71 5.18 -1.95
N PRO A 160 -17.41 5.91 -0.86
CA PRO A 160 -17.75 7.32 -0.74
C PRO A 160 -16.91 8.15 -1.74
N VAL A 161 -17.54 9.04 -2.49
CA VAL A 161 -16.90 9.88 -3.51
C VAL A 161 -17.17 11.36 -3.19
N PRO A 162 -16.53 11.91 -2.14
CA PRO A 162 -16.61 13.34 -1.87
C PRO A 162 -15.83 14.13 -2.91
N PRO A 163 -16.05 15.46 -3.04
CA PRO A 163 -15.23 16.34 -3.86
C PRO A 163 -13.72 16.15 -3.60
N VAL A 164 -12.91 16.30 -4.65
CA VAL A 164 -11.45 16.03 -4.62
C VAL A 164 -10.72 16.81 -3.52
N ASP A 165 -11.17 18.01 -3.18
CA ASP A 165 -10.59 18.77 -2.06
C ASP A 165 -10.73 18.07 -0.71
N ILE A 166 -11.88 17.40 -0.47
CA ILE A 166 -12.09 16.58 0.73
C ILE A 166 -11.23 15.33 0.68
N GLN A 167 -11.15 14.67 -0.49
CA GLN A 167 -10.26 13.49 -0.68
C GLN A 167 -8.80 13.86 -0.37
N ASN A 168 -8.31 14.97 -0.92
CA ASN A 168 -6.96 15.47 -0.65
C ASN A 168 -6.75 15.70 0.85
N ARG A 169 -7.71 16.34 1.52
CA ARG A 169 -7.63 16.60 2.96
C ARG A 169 -7.59 15.32 3.79
N ILE A 170 -8.37 14.31 3.41
CA ILE A 170 -8.34 12.98 4.05
C ILE A 170 -6.97 12.33 3.85
N VAL A 171 -6.42 12.38 2.63
CA VAL A 171 -5.09 11.86 2.31
C VAL A 171 -4.01 12.53 3.16
N ASP A 172 -4.01 13.87 3.26
CA ASP A 172 -3.04 14.61 4.09
C ASP A 172 -3.06 14.17 5.56
N ILE A 173 -4.27 13.96 6.10
CA ILE A 173 -4.44 13.50 7.48
C ILE A 173 -3.88 12.08 7.63
N LEU A 174 -4.25 11.15 6.74
CA LEU A 174 -3.81 9.76 6.82
C LEU A 174 -2.30 9.61 6.58
N ASP A 175 -1.74 10.36 5.63
CA ASP A 175 -0.30 10.43 5.40
C ASP A 175 0.45 10.89 6.65
N SER A 176 -0.05 11.94 7.32
CA SER A 176 0.58 12.43 8.56
C SER A 176 0.57 11.40 9.69
N PHE A 177 -0.45 10.53 9.77
CA PHE A 177 -0.46 9.40 10.72
C PHE A 177 0.58 8.35 10.36
N ILE A 178 0.74 8.02 9.07
CA ILE A 178 1.77 7.07 8.62
C ILE A 178 3.15 7.61 8.96
N ASP A 179 3.45 8.85 8.60
CA ASP A 179 4.75 9.50 8.86
C ASP A 179 5.08 9.52 10.36
N TYR A 180 4.08 9.88 11.19
CA TYR A 180 4.25 9.86 12.64
C TYR A 180 4.51 8.46 13.19
N THR A 181 3.80 7.45 12.66
CA THR A 181 3.97 6.05 13.07
C THR A 181 5.36 5.53 12.70
N GLU A 182 5.85 5.83 11.51
CA GLU A 182 7.19 5.41 11.07
C GLU A 182 8.29 6.11 11.89
N LYS A 183 8.13 7.39 12.21
CA LYS A 183 9.03 8.11 13.11
C LYS A 183 9.07 7.47 14.50
N LEU A 184 7.91 7.17 15.07
CA LEU A 184 7.81 6.54 16.39
C LEU A 184 8.45 5.13 16.40
N LYS A 185 8.25 4.34 15.35
CA LYS A 185 8.91 3.03 15.21
C LYS A 185 10.43 3.16 15.18
N ALA A 186 10.97 4.14 14.44
CA ALA A 186 12.40 4.38 14.37
C ALA A 186 12.98 4.79 15.74
N GLU A 187 12.30 5.69 16.46
CA GLU A 187 12.70 6.12 17.82
C GLU A 187 12.68 4.94 18.81
N LEU A 188 11.62 4.11 18.80
CA LEU A 188 11.52 2.93 19.66
C LEU A 188 12.59 1.89 19.34
N SER A 189 12.91 1.68 18.07
CA SER A 189 13.97 0.74 17.64
C SER A 189 15.34 1.20 18.13
N ALA A 190 15.64 2.49 18.04
CA ALA A 190 16.89 3.07 18.54
C ALA A 190 17.00 2.96 20.06
N GLU A 191 15.91 3.22 20.79
CA GLU A 191 15.87 3.07 22.25
C GLU A 191 16.08 1.60 22.66
N LEU A 192 15.43 0.66 21.98
CA LEU A 192 15.60 -0.77 22.25
C LEU A 192 17.05 -1.21 22.09
N GLU A 193 17.70 -0.78 20.99
CA GLU A 193 19.13 -1.08 20.75
C GLU A 193 20.02 -0.48 21.84
N ALA A 194 19.75 0.77 22.25
CA ALA A 194 20.51 1.41 23.33
C ALA A 194 20.36 0.66 24.67
N ARG A 195 19.15 0.21 25.01
CA ARG A 195 18.88 -0.58 26.23
C ARG A 195 19.54 -1.95 26.18
N GLN A 196 19.54 -2.60 25.03
CA GLN A 196 20.24 -3.88 24.85
C GLN A 196 21.75 -3.73 25.09
N LYS A 197 22.40 -2.70 24.50
CA LYS A 197 23.82 -2.40 24.75
C LYS A 197 24.10 -2.08 26.22
N GLN A 198 23.19 -1.32 26.86
CA GLN A 198 23.31 -1.03 28.31
C GLN A 198 23.24 -2.28 29.16
N TYR A 199 22.28 -3.18 28.87
CA TYR A 199 22.14 -4.47 29.54
C TYR A 199 23.42 -5.32 29.40
N GLU A 200 23.94 -5.47 28.18
CA GLU A 200 25.14 -6.23 27.90
C GLU A 200 26.35 -5.68 28.66
N PHE A 201 26.53 -4.36 28.64
CA PHE A 201 27.61 -3.72 29.40
C PHE A 201 27.53 -4.01 30.91
N TYR A 202 26.36 -3.85 31.52
CA TYR A 202 26.23 -4.10 32.97
C TYR A 202 26.30 -5.57 33.29
N ARG A 203 25.75 -6.46 32.50
CA ARG A 203 25.86 -7.92 32.66
C ARG A 203 27.32 -8.32 32.71
N ASP A 204 28.10 -7.92 31.71
CA ASP A 204 29.50 -8.33 31.60
C ASP A 204 30.37 -7.68 32.70
N LYS A 205 30.08 -6.41 33.04
CA LYS A 205 30.74 -5.73 34.18
C LYS A 205 30.46 -6.43 35.50
N LEU A 206 29.23 -6.80 35.78
CA LEU A 206 28.84 -7.44 37.02
C LEU A 206 29.40 -8.88 37.13
N LEU A 207 29.36 -9.62 36.03
CA LEU A 207 29.83 -11.01 36.00
C LEU A 207 31.34 -11.15 35.88
N SER A 208 32.07 -10.14 35.46
CA SER A 208 33.54 -10.18 35.41
C SER A 208 34.21 -10.04 36.77
N PHE A 209 33.50 -9.51 37.78
CA PHE A 209 34.00 -9.22 39.14
C PHE A 209 35.26 -8.34 39.19
N ASN A 210 35.76 -7.87 38.07
CA ASN A 210 37.04 -7.17 37.95
C ASN A 210 37.07 -5.74 38.56
N ASN A 211 35.91 -5.22 39.00
CA ASN A 211 35.81 -3.87 39.58
C ASN A 211 34.98 -3.80 40.88
N ILE A 212 34.70 -4.94 41.53
CA ILE A 212 33.98 -4.97 42.80
C ILE A 212 34.93 -4.95 44.00
N SER A 213 36.25 -5.14 43.77
CA SER A 213 37.30 -5.20 44.81
C SER A 213 37.96 -3.87 45.16
N GLY A 214 37.33 -2.74 44.83
CA GLY A 214 37.86 -1.41 45.13
C GLY A 214 36.81 -0.50 45.75
N GLY A 215 36.60 -0.60 47.08
CA GLY A 215 35.95 0.49 47.84
C GLY A 215 34.73 0.12 48.67
N GLY A 216 35.00 -0.20 49.95
CA GLY A 216 34.16 0.26 51.09
C GLY A 216 32.76 -0.29 51.23
N MET A 217 32.64 -1.12 52.27
CA MET A 217 31.40 -1.28 53.02
C MET A 217 30.52 -0.03 53.02
N ILE A 218 29.28 -0.13 52.67
CA ILE A 218 28.16 0.23 53.56
C ILE A 218 27.04 -0.77 53.34
#